data_6aaf8d6816380fcad1bc368690f062e9
#
_entry.id   6aaf8d6816380fcad1bc368690f062e9
#
_cell.length_a   1.000
_cell.length_b   1.000
_cell.length_c   1.000
_cell.angle_alpha   90.00
_cell.angle_beta   90.00
_cell.angle_gamma   90.00
#
_symmetry.space_group_name_H-M   'P 1'
#
loop_
_entity.id
_entity.type
_entity.pdbx_description
1 polymer ?
#
loop_
_entity_poly.entity_id
_entity_poly.type
_entity_poly.pdbx_seq_one_letter_code
_entity_poly.pdbx_strand_id
1 'polypeptide(L)'
;TTLFRSRCLTELGCPAIDRGTNQPNVFFDPKSSESFTPHFSRGWRDDAIQRAYLEASYLWWGQGANNPTSSVYGGRMVHVPECAAWTWDARPYPFFPELTGTWTDGPNWRLGHWLTGRLGAVSLPALVRHLCLRAGLAESLIDVSGLWGAVEGYVIGALESPRASISTLARHFGFDAIETEGVIRFVMRGRASVATLTIDDLVASREGEAFELTRGQETELPQALKWQVA
;
A
#
# COMPACT_ATOMS: atom_id res chain seq x y z
N THR A 1 9.44 -10.59 45.35
CA THR A 1 8.09 -10.65 44.72
C THR A 1 8.28 -10.51 43.22
N THR A 2 8.15 -11.61 42.49
CA THR A 2 8.21 -11.59 41.01
C THR A 2 6.95 -10.92 40.51
N LEU A 3 7.07 -9.68 40.05
CA LEU A 3 5.97 -8.95 39.43
C LEU A 3 5.73 -9.53 38.03
N PHE A 4 4.69 -10.33 37.88
CA PHE A 4 4.21 -10.75 36.56
C PHE A 4 3.58 -9.54 35.87
N ARG A 5 4.05 -9.22 34.65
CA ARG A 5 3.57 -8.10 33.83
C ARG A 5 3.29 -8.57 32.41
N SER A 6 2.53 -7.77 31.67
CA SER A 6 2.35 -7.94 30.24
C SER A 6 3.71 -7.99 29.52
N ARG A 7 3.79 -8.75 28.46
CA ARG A 7 4.97 -8.79 27.59
C ARG A 7 4.90 -7.68 26.57
N CYS A 8 6.03 -7.04 26.30
CA CYS A 8 6.18 -6.10 25.19
C CYS A 8 7.01 -6.77 24.09
N LEU A 9 6.62 -6.57 22.87
CA LEU A 9 7.43 -6.95 21.71
C LEU A 9 8.36 -5.78 21.43
N THR A 10 9.64 -5.95 21.73
CA THR A 10 10.64 -4.88 21.62
C THR A 10 11.27 -4.77 20.23
N GLU A 11 11.07 -5.80 19.41
CA GLU A 11 11.67 -5.94 18.07
C GLU A 11 10.62 -6.51 17.11
N LEU A 12 9.50 -5.79 16.96
CA LEU A 12 8.43 -6.20 16.06
C LEU A 12 8.67 -5.64 14.67
N GLY A 13 8.88 -6.49 13.67
CA GLY A 13 9.08 -6.03 12.31
C GLY A 13 9.46 -7.13 11.34
N CYS A 14 9.66 -6.74 10.10
CA CYS A 14 10.27 -7.53 9.05
C CYS A 14 11.07 -6.61 8.13
N PRO A 15 11.99 -7.13 7.31
CA PRO A 15 12.71 -6.29 6.36
C PRO A 15 11.75 -5.71 5.31
N ALA A 16 12.04 -4.48 4.85
CA ALA A 16 11.29 -3.80 3.79
C ALA A 16 11.72 -4.31 2.40
N ILE A 17 11.56 -5.61 2.19
CA ILE A 17 11.95 -6.34 0.98
C ILE A 17 10.79 -7.22 0.53
N ASP A 18 10.68 -7.49 -0.77
CA ASP A 18 9.65 -8.36 -1.29
C ASP A 18 9.65 -9.70 -0.55
N ARG A 19 8.46 -10.16 -0.13
CA ARG A 19 8.27 -11.37 0.67
C ARG A 19 8.98 -11.37 2.04
N GLY A 20 9.27 -10.19 2.58
CA GLY A 20 9.90 -10.03 3.89
C GLY A 20 9.19 -10.74 5.03
N THR A 21 7.87 -10.92 4.93
CA THR A 21 7.05 -11.65 5.91
C THR A 21 7.27 -13.16 5.93
N ASN A 22 7.90 -13.74 4.90
CA ASN A 22 8.18 -15.18 4.88
C ASN A 22 9.23 -15.59 5.93
N GLN A 23 10.17 -14.68 6.20
CA GLN A 23 11.17 -14.82 7.26
C GLN A 23 11.44 -13.43 7.87
N PRO A 24 10.61 -13.00 8.83
CA PRO A 24 10.66 -11.62 9.35
C PRO A 24 11.97 -11.22 10.02
N ASN A 25 12.72 -12.20 10.50
CA ASN A 25 14.02 -12.02 11.18
C ASN A 25 15.23 -12.16 10.25
N VAL A 26 15.01 -12.35 8.96
CA VAL A 26 16.08 -12.48 7.96
C VAL A 26 16.16 -11.21 7.14
N PHE A 27 17.33 -10.59 7.14
CA PHE A 27 17.57 -9.33 6.40
C PHE A 27 18.99 -9.29 5.85
N PHE A 28 19.19 -8.49 4.84
CA PHE A 28 20.48 -8.29 4.22
C PHE A 28 21.32 -7.31 5.04
N ASP A 29 22.45 -7.79 5.58
CA ASP A 29 23.50 -6.98 6.21
C ASP A 29 24.87 -7.53 5.84
N PRO A 30 25.62 -6.86 4.95
CA PRO A 30 26.94 -7.33 4.50
C PRO A 30 27.97 -7.52 5.63
N LYS A 31 27.69 -6.95 6.81
CA LYS A 31 28.57 -7.06 7.98
C LYS A 31 28.23 -8.26 8.87
N SER A 32 27.10 -8.91 8.61
CA SER A 32 26.64 -10.07 9.36
C SER A 32 26.92 -11.38 8.61
N SER A 33 27.40 -12.39 9.32
CA SER A 33 27.50 -13.75 8.78
C SER A 33 26.15 -14.40 8.51
N GLU A 34 25.09 -13.85 9.09
CA GLU A 34 23.68 -14.28 8.93
C GLU A 34 22.94 -13.49 7.86
N SER A 35 23.67 -12.66 7.09
CA SER A 35 23.08 -11.86 6.01
C SER A 35 22.46 -12.74 4.94
N PHE A 36 21.16 -12.60 4.74
CA PHE A 36 20.42 -13.34 3.73
C PHE A 36 19.19 -12.57 3.26
N THR A 37 18.53 -13.06 2.21
CA THR A 37 17.20 -12.59 1.81
C THR A 37 16.13 -13.58 2.24
N PRO A 38 14.94 -13.14 2.65
CA PRO A 38 13.83 -14.03 3.00
C PRO A 38 13.50 -15.01 1.88
N HIS A 39 12.93 -16.16 2.22
CA HIS A 39 12.54 -17.18 1.25
C HIS A 39 11.74 -16.61 0.10
N PHE A 40 12.17 -16.96 -1.12
CA PHE A 40 11.57 -16.55 -2.39
C PHE A 40 11.65 -15.05 -2.69
N SER A 41 12.32 -14.24 -1.87
CA SER A 41 12.58 -12.84 -2.17
C SER A 41 13.53 -12.73 -3.36
N ARG A 42 13.31 -11.70 -4.18
CA ARG A 42 14.18 -11.33 -5.30
C ARG A 42 15.18 -10.23 -4.93
N GLY A 43 15.16 -9.79 -3.66
CA GLY A 43 16.01 -8.71 -3.17
C GLY A 43 15.50 -7.31 -3.50
N TRP A 44 14.24 -7.15 -3.85
CA TRP A 44 13.68 -5.85 -4.18
C TRP A 44 13.07 -5.19 -2.95
N ARG A 45 13.33 -3.89 -2.81
CA ARG A 45 12.71 -3.12 -1.74
C ARG A 45 11.19 -3.13 -1.85
N ASP A 46 10.53 -3.35 -0.71
CA ASP A 46 9.07 -3.35 -0.58
C ASP A 46 8.68 -2.77 0.79
N ASP A 47 8.41 -1.48 0.83
CA ASP A 47 7.96 -0.80 2.05
C ASP A 47 6.52 -1.17 2.42
N ALA A 48 5.72 -1.58 1.42
CA ALA A 48 4.32 -1.94 1.65
C ALA A 48 4.18 -3.23 2.44
N ILE A 49 5.01 -4.24 2.17
CA ILE A 49 4.99 -5.50 2.93
C ILE A 49 5.37 -5.28 4.39
N GLN A 50 6.36 -4.42 4.65
CA GLN A 50 6.80 -4.08 6.00
C GLN A 50 5.68 -3.37 6.78
N ARG A 51 5.04 -2.39 6.16
CA ARG A 51 3.89 -1.70 6.74
C ARG A 51 2.74 -2.65 7.03
N ALA A 52 2.37 -3.50 6.06
CA ALA A 52 1.31 -4.48 6.21
C ALA A 52 1.58 -5.47 7.34
N TYR A 53 2.85 -5.89 7.53
CA TYR A 53 3.25 -6.74 8.65
C TYR A 53 3.02 -6.07 10.00
N LEU A 54 3.43 -4.81 10.15
CA LEU A 54 3.22 -4.04 11.37
C LEU A 54 1.74 -3.82 11.65
N GLU A 55 0.97 -3.37 10.64
CA GLU A 55 -0.47 -3.16 10.77
C GLU A 55 -1.19 -4.47 11.17
N ALA A 56 -0.90 -5.58 10.51
CA ALA A 56 -1.48 -6.88 10.83
C ALA A 56 -1.14 -7.31 12.27
N SER A 57 0.10 -7.11 12.71
CA SER A 57 0.54 -7.47 14.05
C SER A 57 -0.15 -6.64 15.12
N TYR A 58 -0.24 -5.33 14.94
CA TYR A 58 -0.94 -4.44 15.89
C TYR A 58 -2.45 -4.71 15.92
N LEU A 59 -3.07 -4.94 14.75
CA LEU A 59 -4.49 -5.30 14.68
C LEU A 59 -4.77 -6.65 15.36
N TRP A 60 -3.92 -7.64 15.15
CA TRP A 60 -4.07 -8.96 15.76
C TRP A 60 -4.02 -8.90 17.30
N TRP A 61 -2.97 -8.32 17.84
CA TRP A 61 -2.78 -8.21 19.28
C TRP A 61 -3.71 -7.19 19.94
N GLY A 62 -4.24 -6.23 19.19
CA GLY A 62 -5.26 -5.28 19.64
C GLY A 62 -6.61 -5.93 19.93
N GLN A 63 -6.91 -7.07 19.29
CA GLN A 63 -8.17 -7.79 19.50
C GLN A 63 -8.14 -8.57 20.81
N GLY A 64 -9.20 -8.41 21.61
CA GLY A 64 -9.30 -9.08 22.91
C GLY A 64 -9.29 -10.61 22.85
N ALA A 65 -9.81 -11.21 21.78
CA ALA A 65 -9.79 -12.65 21.55
C ALA A 65 -8.37 -13.20 21.35
N ASN A 66 -7.50 -12.43 20.70
CA ASN A 66 -6.12 -12.85 20.39
C ASN A 66 -5.14 -12.47 21.51
N ASN A 67 -5.53 -11.56 22.40
CA ASN A 67 -4.73 -11.04 23.50
C ASN A 67 -5.50 -11.16 24.81
N PRO A 68 -5.61 -12.37 25.37
CA PRO A 68 -6.42 -12.63 26.55
C PRO A 68 -5.87 -11.92 27.80
N THR A 69 -6.75 -11.70 28.76
CA THR A 69 -6.36 -11.21 30.08
C THR A 69 -5.72 -12.33 30.90
N SER A 70 -4.57 -12.05 31.51
CA SER A 70 -3.91 -12.98 32.42
C SER A 70 -4.71 -13.17 33.70
N SER A 71 -4.93 -14.38 34.10
CA SER A 71 -5.54 -14.72 35.39
C SER A 71 -4.61 -14.43 36.59
N VAL A 72 -3.30 -14.21 36.33
CA VAL A 72 -2.29 -14.00 37.37
C VAL A 72 -2.18 -12.54 37.80
N TYR A 73 -2.20 -11.59 36.84
CA TYR A 73 -2.00 -10.17 37.10
C TYR A 73 -3.13 -9.25 36.58
N GLY A 74 -4.17 -9.81 35.97
CA GLY A 74 -5.34 -9.07 35.53
C GLY A 74 -5.18 -8.18 34.29
N GLY A 75 -3.97 -8.12 33.70
CA GLY A 75 -3.67 -7.34 32.49
C GLY A 75 -3.63 -8.20 31.24
N ARG A 76 -3.60 -7.56 30.08
CA ARG A 76 -3.42 -8.24 28.77
C ARG A 76 -2.08 -8.96 28.72
N MET A 77 -2.03 -10.11 28.02
CA MET A 77 -0.78 -10.88 27.86
C MET A 77 0.29 -10.08 27.11
N VAL A 78 -0.10 -9.33 26.07
CA VAL A 78 0.75 -8.41 25.31
C VAL A 78 0.28 -6.98 25.55
N HIS A 79 1.21 -6.12 25.96
CA HIS A 79 0.95 -4.68 26.14
C HIS A 79 1.23 -3.94 24.83
N VAL A 80 0.26 -3.92 23.94
CA VAL A 80 0.39 -3.40 22.59
C VAL A 80 0.92 -1.96 22.52
N PRO A 81 0.49 -1.02 23.40
CA PRO A 81 1.01 0.36 23.35
C PRO A 81 2.51 0.50 23.59
N GLU A 82 3.14 -0.49 24.24
CA GLU A 82 4.58 -0.50 24.51
C GLU A 82 5.37 -1.40 23.53
N CYS A 83 4.71 -1.96 22.52
CA CYS A 83 5.43 -2.69 21.47
C CYS A 83 6.19 -1.71 20.58
N ALA A 84 7.45 -2.03 20.32
CA ALA A 84 8.35 -1.21 19.52
C ALA A 84 8.64 -1.87 18.16
N ALA A 85 8.59 -1.08 17.10
CA ALA A 85 8.96 -1.55 15.77
C ALA A 85 10.48 -1.65 15.64
N TRP A 86 10.96 -2.73 15.08
CA TRP A 86 12.35 -2.95 14.70
C TRP A 86 12.51 -2.87 13.19
N THR A 87 13.33 -1.96 12.65
CA THR A 87 14.07 -0.87 13.28
C THR A 87 13.53 0.46 12.74
N TRP A 88 13.24 1.38 13.63
CA TRP A 88 12.89 2.74 13.24
C TRP A 88 14.17 3.53 12.94
N ASP A 89 14.35 3.93 11.68
CA ASP A 89 15.46 4.77 11.27
C ASP A 89 15.04 6.24 11.22
N ALA A 90 15.56 7.04 12.14
CA ALA A 90 15.24 8.46 12.27
C ALA A 90 16.20 9.37 11.47
N ARG A 91 17.09 8.81 10.65
CA ARG A 91 18.00 9.61 9.80
C ARG A 91 17.21 10.42 8.78
N PRO A 92 17.67 11.66 8.46
CA PRO A 92 16.89 12.58 7.66
C PRO A 92 16.85 12.17 6.17
N TYR A 93 15.72 11.74 5.70
CA TYR A 93 15.48 11.47 4.28
C TYR A 93 15.28 12.80 3.51
N PRO A 94 15.78 12.97 2.26
CA PRO A 94 16.49 11.99 1.42
C PRO A 94 18.01 11.94 1.65
N PHE A 95 18.56 12.80 2.54
CA PHE A 95 19.99 12.81 2.82
C PHE A 95 20.51 11.43 3.22
N PHE A 96 19.78 10.73 4.08
CA PHE A 96 19.86 9.28 4.16
C PHE A 96 18.81 8.69 3.21
N PRO A 97 19.15 7.76 2.35
CA PRO A 97 20.40 6.99 2.17
C PRO A 97 21.42 7.59 1.16
N GLU A 98 21.17 8.77 0.61
CA GLU A 98 21.93 9.27 -0.55
C GLU A 98 23.34 9.76 -0.21
N LEU A 99 23.54 10.34 0.97
CA LEU A 99 24.86 10.81 1.42
C LEU A 99 25.72 9.62 1.92
N THR A 100 26.16 8.77 1.01
CA THR A 100 26.94 7.56 1.32
C THR A 100 28.32 7.86 1.92
N GLY A 101 28.86 9.06 1.73
CA GLY A 101 30.07 9.52 2.40
C GLY A 101 29.89 9.72 3.91
N THR A 102 28.66 10.02 4.37
CA THR A 102 28.30 10.16 5.77
C THR A 102 27.76 8.85 6.32
N TRP A 103 26.91 8.17 5.56
CA TRP A 103 26.26 6.91 5.96
C TRP A 103 26.65 5.79 4.99
N THR A 104 27.71 5.08 5.33
CA THR A 104 28.26 4.00 4.49
C THR A 104 27.32 2.82 4.30
N ASP A 105 26.29 2.71 5.13
CA ASP A 105 25.22 1.70 5.06
C ASP A 105 24.02 2.13 4.20
N GLY A 106 24.06 3.33 3.62
CA GLY A 106 23.00 3.81 2.74
C GLY A 106 22.57 2.82 1.64
N PRO A 107 23.47 2.10 0.98
CA PRO A 107 23.08 1.08 -0.01
C PRO A 107 22.20 -0.04 0.55
N ASN A 108 22.33 -0.39 1.84
CA ASN A 108 21.52 -1.43 2.48
C ASN A 108 20.04 -1.03 2.58
N TRP A 109 19.75 0.25 2.63
CA TRP A 109 18.38 0.75 2.61
C TRP A 109 17.61 0.26 1.37
N ARG A 110 18.25 0.26 0.20
CA ARG A 110 17.64 -0.20 -1.06
C ARG A 110 17.33 -1.69 -1.05
N LEU A 111 17.99 -2.43 -0.18
CA LEU A 111 17.80 -3.86 0.04
C LEU A 111 16.82 -4.15 1.18
N GLY A 112 16.08 -3.16 1.63
CA GLY A 112 15.05 -3.31 2.64
C GLY A 112 15.55 -3.61 4.06
N HIS A 113 16.84 -3.39 4.34
CA HIS A 113 17.43 -3.66 5.64
C HIS A 113 16.83 -2.82 6.77
N TRP A 114 16.46 -1.56 6.49
CA TRP A 114 16.00 -0.61 7.50
C TRP A 114 14.52 -0.28 7.37
N LEU A 115 13.84 -0.13 8.52
CA LEU A 115 12.65 0.70 8.63
C LEU A 115 13.08 2.15 8.48
N THR A 116 12.61 2.82 7.49
CA THR A 116 12.75 4.27 7.41
C THR A 116 11.59 4.91 8.15
N GLY A 117 11.82 6.07 8.79
CA GLY A 117 10.76 6.87 9.42
C GLY A 117 9.64 7.28 8.46
N ARG A 118 9.76 6.96 7.18
CA ARG A 118 8.73 7.23 6.19
C ARG A 118 7.59 6.23 6.22
N LEU A 119 7.81 4.96 6.59
CA LEU A 119 6.86 3.87 6.31
C LEU A 119 6.25 4.08 4.91
N GLY A 120 7.13 4.20 3.92
CA GLY A 120 6.97 5.05 2.73
C GLY A 120 5.86 4.70 1.78
N ALA A 121 5.38 3.46 1.75
CA ALA A 121 4.28 3.13 0.86
C ALA A 121 2.93 3.17 1.60
N VAL A 122 1.96 3.80 0.97
CA VAL A 122 0.56 3.72 1.39
C VAL A 122 -0.21 2.87 0.39
N SER A 123 -1.19 2.09 0.85
CA SER A 123 -2.04 1.35 -0.08
C SER A 123 -2.87 2.33 -0.92
N LEU A 124 -3.00 2.05 -2.21
CA LEU A 124 -3.83 2.85 -3.12
C LEU A 124 -5.27 3.04 -2.58
N PRO A 125 -5.96 1.99 -2.04
CA PRO A 125 -7.27 2.18 -1.41
C PRO A 125 -7.26 3.21 -0.29
N ALA A 126 -6.25 3.17 0.59
CA ALA A 126 -6.17 4.10 1.72
C ALA A 126 -5.94 5.55 1.25
N LEU A 127 -5.10 5.76 0.25
CA LEU A 127 -4.87 7.09 -0.33
C LEU A 127 -6.13 7.65 -0.98
N VAL A 128 -6.80 6.85 -1.83
CA VAL A 128 -8.03 7.28 -2.50
C VAL A 128 -9.12 7.59 -1.49
N ARG A 129 -9.32 6.74 -0.48
CA ARG A 129 -10.25 7.01 0.64
C ARG A 129 -9.90 8.32 1.34
N HIS A 130 -8.64 8.54 1.68
CA HIS A 130 -8.18 9.76 2.33
C HIS A 130 -8.51 11.01 1.50
N LEU A 131 -8.28 10.98 0.20
CA LEU A 131 -8.61 12.09 -0.71
C LEU A 131 -10.12 12.38 -0.74
N CYS A 132 -10.96 11.34 -0.76
CA CYS A 132 -12.41 11.46 -0.70
C CYS A 132 -12.89 12.06 0.64
N LEU A 133 -12.35 11.59 1.77
CA LEU A 133 -12.68 12.13 3.10
C LEU A 133 -12.26 13.61 3.22
N ARG A 134 -11.10 13.98 2.71
CA ARG A 134 -10.67 15.40 2.64
C ARG A 134 -11.57 16.24 1.76
N ALA A 135 -12.24 15.66 0.78
CA ALA A 135 -13.26 16.31 -0.04
C ALA A 135 -14.59 16.52 0.69
N GLY A 136 -14.75 16.00 1.90
CA GLY A 136 -15.98 16.08 2.69
C GLY A 136 -16.99 14.97 2.42
N LEU A 137 -16.61 13.92 1.68
CA LEU A 137 -17.46 12.73 1.50
C LEU A 137 -17.54 11.94 2.80
N ALA A 138 -18.74 11.47 3.14
CA ALA A 138 -18.90 10.54 4.27
C ALA A 138 -18.27 9.19 3.93
N GLU A 139 -17.71 8.52 4.92
CA GLU A 139 -17.02 7.23 4.73
C GLU A 139 -17.95 6.16 4.14
N SER A 140 -19.22 6.17 4.53
CA SER A 140 -20.26 5.26 4.02
C SER A 140 -20.55 5.41 2.52
N LEU A 141 -20.12 6.50 1.91
CA LEU A 141 -20.31 6.78 0.48
C LEU A 141 -19.07 6.42 -0.36
N ILE A 142 -18.06 5.80 0.23
CA ILE A 142 -16.77 5.53 -0.41
C ILE A 142 -16.51 4.02 -0.38
N ASP A 143 -16.45 3.38 -1.54
CA ASP A 143 -16.08 1.98 -1.68
C ASP A 143 -14.77 1.86 -2.48
N VAL A 144 -13.69 1.55 -1.78
CA VAL A 144 -12.34 1.34 -2.34
C VAL A 144 -11.96 -0.14 -2.37
N SER A 145 -12.88 -1.05 -2.05
CA SER A 145 -12.62 -2.49 -1.96
C SER A 145 -12.17 -3.11 -3.29
N GLY A 146 -12.51 -2.47 -4.40
CA GLY A 146 -12.11 -2.88 -5.75
C GLY A 146 -10.71 -2.44 -6.16
N LEU A 147 -9.98 -1.69 -5.32
CA LEU A 147 -8.63 -1.19 -5.60
C LEU A 147 -7.55 -2.07 -4.96
N TRP A 148 -6.41 -2.13 -5.61
CA TRP A 148 -5.17 -2.70 -5.08
C TRP A 148 -3.96 -1.94 -5.63
N GLY A 149 -2.84 -2.00 -4.93
CA GLY A 149 -1.60 -1.34 -5.29
C GLY A 149 -0.99 -0.57 -4.12
N ALA A 150 0.23 -0.13 -4.29
CA ALA A 150 0.99 0.67 -3.34
C ALA A 150 1.47 1.95 -4.00
N VAL A 151 1.44 3.05 -3.25
CA VAL A 151 1.89 4.38 -3.67
C VAL A 151 3.05 4.78 -2.77
N GLU A 152 4.24 4.91 -3.33
CA GLU A 152 5.45 5.26 -2.57
C GLU A 152 5.50 6.75 -2.21
N GLY A 153 4.90 7.58 -3.03
CA GLY A 153 4.79 9.01 -2.80
C GLY A 153 3.73 9.63 -3.71
N TYR A 154 3.03 10.62 -3.19
CA TYR A 154 2.06 11.41 -3.97
C TYR A 154 2.07 12.85 -3.48
N VAL A 155 2.42 13.77 -4.36
CA VAL A 155 2.51 15.20 -4.06
C VAL A 155 1.41 15.96 -4.75
N ILE A 156 0.61 16.69 -3.98
CA ILE A 156 -0.35 17.65 -4.48
C ILE A 156 0.33 19.03 -4.40
N GLY A 157 0.95 19.45 -5.50
CA GLY A 157 1.80 20.64 -5.55
C GLY A 157 1.05 21.97 -5.70
N ALA A 158 -0.25 21.93 -5.96
CA ALA A 158 -1.09 23.10 -6.15
C ALA A 158 -2.50 22.88 -5.57
N LEU A 159 -3.24 23.95 -5.39
CA LEU A 159 -4.65 23.87 -5.03
C LEU A 159 -5.44 23.30 -6.21
N GLU A 160 -5.92 22.09 -6.07
CA GLU A 160 -6.71 21.41 -7.09
C GLU A 160 -7.93 20.69 -6.50
N SER A 161 -8.87 20.33 -7.36
CA SER A 161 -10.02 19.55 -6.91
C SER A 161 -9.61 18.13 -6.53
N PRO A 162 -10.23 17.49 -5.53
CA PRO A 162 -9.99 16.11 -5.19
C PRO A 162 -10.16 15.14 -6.37
N ARG A 163 -11.07 15.48 -7.29
CA ARG A 163 -11.27 14.74 -8.54
C ARG A 163 -10.03 14.79 -9.44
N ALA A 164 -9.34 15.91 -9.52
CA ALA A 164 -8.11 16.03 -10.32
C ALA A 164 -7.01 15.15 -9.76
N SER A 165 -6.79 15.19 -8.43
CA SER A 165 -5.84 14.32 -7.74
C SER A 165 -6.15 12.83 -7.96
N ILE A 166 -7.41 12.43 -7.77
CA ILE A 166 -7.84 11.03 -7.99
C ILE A 166 -7.69 10.63 -9.47
N SER A 167 -7.98 11.52 -10.42
CA SER A 167 -7.84 11.24 -11.85
C SER A 167 -6.39 10.98 -12.26
N THR A 168 -5.42 11.60 -11.60
CA THR A 168 -3.99 11.33 -11.80
C THR A 168 -3.64 9.91 -11.36
N LEU A 169 -4.09 9.51 -10.17
CA LEU A 169 -3.93 8.14 -9.67
C LEU A 169 -4.66 7.12 -10.57
N ALA A 170 -5.88 7.45 -11.02
CA ALA A 170 -6.67 6.58 -11.88
C ALA A 170 -5.98 6.28 -13.22
N ARG A 171 -5.33 7.28 -13.80
CA ARG A 171 -4.52 7.10 -15.02
C ARG A 171 -3.28 6.24 -14.79
N HIS A 172 -2.61 6.42 -13.65
CA HIS A 172 -1.39 5.68 -13.32
C HIS A 172 -1.69 4.21 -12.99
N PHE A 173 -2.69 3.96 -12.15
CA PHE A 173 -3.02 2.62 -11.66
C PHE A 173 -4.07 1.88 -12.50
N GLY A 174 -4.72 2.55 -13.46
CA GLY A 174 -5.71 1.93 -14.33
C GLY A 174 -7.02 1.58 -13.62
N PHE A 175 -7.60 2.51 -12.88
CA PHE A 175 -8.91 2.33 -12.25
C PHE A 175 -9.93 3.41 -12.68
N ASP A 176 -11.18 3.15 -12.39
CA ASP A 176 -12.29 4.08 -12.62
C ASP A 176 -13.07 4.32 -11.33
N ALA A 177 -13.70 5.49 -11.24
CA ALA A 177 -14.66 5.85 -10.21
C ALA A 177 -16.08 5.77 -10.82
N ILE A 178 -16.94 4.98 -10.22
CA ILE A 178 -18.30 4.72 -10.69
C ILE A 178 -19.27 5.08 -9.56
N GLU A 179 -20.22 5.97 -9.84
CA GLU A 179 -21.32 6.23 -8.92
C GLU A 179 -22.43 5.20 -9.16
N THR A 180 -22.77 4.46 -8.10
CA THR A 180 -23.85 3.49 -8.13
C THR A 180 -24.51 3.42 -6.76
N GLU A 181 -25.85 3.43 -6.72
CA GLU A 181 -26.64 3.36 -5.50
C GLU A 181 -26.27 4.42 -4.42
N GLY A 182 -25.82 5.60 -4.87
CA GLY A 182 -25.39 6.68 -3.99
C GLY A 182 -24.00 6.49 -3.38
N VAL A 183 -23.25 5.48 -3.80
CA VAL A 183 -21.88 5.20 -3.35
C VAL A 183 -20.91 5.39 -4.52
N ILE A 184 -19.76 6.00 -4.27
CA ILE A 184 -18.67 6.07 -5.24
C ILE A 184 -17.81 4.82 -5.08
N ARG A 185 -17.86 3.93 -6.05
CA ARG A 185 -17.03 2.72 -6.14
C ARG A 185 -15.84 2.96 -7.01
N PHE A 186 -14.68 2.53 -6.51
CA PHE A 186 -13.42 2.58 -7.26
C PHE A 186 -13.04 1.16 -7.66
N VAL A 187 -12.89 0.92 -8.97
CA VAL A 187 -12.65 -0.42 -9.52
C VAL A 187 -11.48 -0.41 -10.51
N MET A 188 -10.61 -1.40 -10.40
CA MET A 188 -9.51 -1.59 -11.35
C MET A 188 -10.06 -1.98 -12.72
N ARG A 189 -9.44 -1.45 -13.78
CA ARG A 189 -9.70 -1.89 -15.16
C ARG A 189 -9.10 -3.28 -15.42
N GLY A 190 -9.51 -3.91 -16.52
CA GLY A 190 -8.96 -5.20 -16.96
C GLY A 190 -9.39 -6.40 -16.11
N ARG A 191 -10.48 -6.28 -15.35
CA ARG A 191 -11.08 -7.41 -14.62
C ARG A 191 -11.74 -8.39 -15.60
N ALA A 192 -12.06 -9.58 -15.11
CA ALA A 192 -12.84 -10.55 -15.88
C ALA A 192 -14.18 -9.94 -16.31
N SER A 193 -14.67 -10.34 -17.50
CA SER A 193 -15.99 -9.93 -17.99
C SER A 193 -17.06 -10.31 -16.99
N VAL A 194 -17.92 -9.37 -16.63
CA VAL A 194 -19.05 -9.59 -15.70
C VAL A 194 -20.30 -10.04 -16.40
N ALA A 195 -20.40 -9.79 -17.71
CA ALA A 195 -21.52 -10.21 -18.56
C ALA A 195 -21.06 -10.39 -20.00
N THR A 196 -21.72 -11.27 -20.71
CA THR A 196 -21.61 -11.39 -22.18
C THR A 196 -22.93 -10.92 -22.77
N LEU A 197 -22.87 -9.90 -23.60
CA LEU A 197 -24.03 -9.40 -24.32
C LEU A 197 -24.08 -10.01 -25.71
N THR A 198 -25.26 -10.40 -26.13
CA THR A 198 -25.57 -10.87 -27.50
C THR A 198 -26.27 -9.75 -28.27
N ILE A 199 -26.47 -9.93 -29.56
CA ILE A 199 -27.20 -8.96 -30.36
C ILE A 199 -28.66 -8.78 -29.88
N ASP A 200 -29.23 -9.82 -29.27
CA ASP A 200 -30.60 -9.81 -28.77
C ASP A 200 -30.75 -9.00 -27.44
N ASP A 201 -29.63 -8.74 -26.77
CA ASP A 201 -29.60 -7.91 -25.55
C ASP A 201 -29.50 -6.40 -25.87
N LEU A 202 -29.30 -6.04 -27.15
CA LEU A 202 -29.16 -4.68 -27.60
C LEU A 202 -30.52 -4.09 -28.02
N VAL A 203 -30.70 -2.81 -27.65
CA VAL A 203 -31.90 -2.07 -28.09
C VAL A 203 -31.76 -1.77 -29.58
N ALA A 204 -32.74 -2.18 -30.36
CA ALA A 204 -32.80 -1.84 -31.78
C ALA A 204 -32.94 -0.30 -31.92
N SER A 205 -31.98 0.33 -32.56
CA SER A 205 -32.07 1.75 -32.91
C SER A 205 -33.15 1.92 -34.02
N ARG A 206 -33.98 2.97 -33.85
CA ARG A 206 -34.95 3.33 -34.89
C ARG A 206 -34.30 3.96 -36.13
N GLU A 207 -33.11 4.51 -35.94
CA GLU A 207 -32.31 5.17 -36.98
C GLU A 207 -30.84 4.81 -36.74
N GLY A 208 -30.29 3.93 -37.62
CA GLY A 208 -28.89 3.54 -37.58
C GLY A 208 -28.60 2.09 -37.14
N GLU A 209 -27.33 1.77 -37.03
CA GLU A 209 -26.85 0.46 -36.60
C GLU A 209 -26.95 0.29 -35.08
N ALA A 210 -27.11 -0.96 -34.62
CA ALA A 210 -27.25 -1.27 -33.20
C ALA A 210 -25.97 -0.93 -32.37
N PHE A 211 -24.82 -0.90 -33.00
CA PHE A 211 -23.57 -0.41 -32.45
C PHE A 211 -22.63 0.12 -33.54
N GLU A 212 -21.77 1.04 -33.17
CA GLU A 212 -20.72 1.56 -34.04
C GLU A 212 -19.34 1.15 -33.47
N LEU A 213 -18.48 0.63 -34.31
CA LEU A 213 -17.10 0.32 -34.00
C LEU A 213 -16.15 1.20 -34.79
N THR A 214 -15.59 2.19 -34.15
CA THR A 214 -14.54 3.04 -34.75
C THR A 214 -13.17 2.56 -34.30
N ARG A 215 -12.31 2.22 -35.28
CA ARG A 215 -10.90 1.90 -35.04
C ARG A 215 -10.05 3.09 -35.42
N GLY A 216 -9.28 3.62 -34.47
CA GLY A 216 -8.23 4.60 -34.77
C GLY A 216 -7.10 3.96 -35.58
N GLN A 217 -6.36 4.79 -36.32
CA GLN A 217 -5.19 4.29 -37.07
C GLN A 217 -4.01 4.12 -36.07
N GLU A 218 -3.18 3.10 -36.31
CA GLU A 218 -1.97 2.87 -35.50
C GLU A 218 -1.01 4.07 -35.51
N THR A 219 -1.03 4.86 -36.58
CA THR A 219 -0.25 6.11 -36.70
C THR A 219 -0.70 7.21 -35.75
N GLU A 220 -1.90 7.12 -35.20
CA GLU A 220 -2.44 8.06 -34.21
C GLU A 220 -2.04 7.69 -32.77
N LEU A 221 -1.51 6.48 -32.59
CA LEU A 221 -1.01 6.05 -31.29
C LEU A 221 0.34 6.72 -30.99
N PRO A 222 0.55 7.23 -29.77
CA PRO A 222 1.83 7.80 -29.39
C PRO A 222 2.91 6.73 -29.41
N GLN A 223 4.00 6.97 -30.14
CA GLN A 223 5.16 6.06 -30.20
C GLN A 223 5.98 6.07 -28.90
N ALA A 224 5.86 7.11 -28.12
CA ALA A 224 6.55 7.24 -26.83
C ALA A 224 5.70 8.04 -25.86
N LEU A 225 5.69 7.59 -24.61
CA LEU A 225 5.08 8.30 -23.50
C LEU A 225 6.18 8.70 -22.51
N LYS A 226 6.31 10.00 -22.24
CA LYS A 226 7.19 10.50 -21.18
C LYS A 226 6.38 10.64 -19.90
N TRP A 227 6.75 9.90 -18.89
CA TRP A 227 6.18 10.01 -17.57
C TRP A 227 7.14 10.79 -16.67
N GLN A 228 6.67 11.91 -16.14
CA GLN A 228 7.45 12.70 -15.19
C GLN A 228 7.00 12.32 -13.77
N VAL A 229 7.94 11.85 -12.99
CA VAL A 229 7.76 11.53 -11.57
C VAL A 229 8.52 12.55 -10.74
N ALA A 230 8.00 12.84 -9.55
CA ALA A 230 8.61 13.75 -8.60
C ALA A 230 9.54 12.97 -7.63
#